data_a35f5d61b18f21063b027acf80180f28
#
_entry.id   a35f5d61b18f21063b027acf80180f28
#
_cell.length_a   1.000
_cell.length_b   1.000
_cell.length_c   1.000
_cell.angle_alpha   90.00
_cell.angle_beta   90.00
_cell.angle_gamma   90.00
#
_symmetry.space_group_name_H-M   'P 1'
#
loop_
_entity.id
_entity.type
_entity.pdbx_description
1 polymer ?
#
loop_
_entity_poly.entity_id
_entity_poly.type
_entity_poly.pdbx_seq_one_letter_code
_entity_poly.pdbx_strand_id
1 'polypeptide(L)' 'MEAKLQVLEAMQKDGNPLNAGKIAELTGLDRKVVDKAMNELKAVELIFSPKRCYWQAK' A
#
# COMPACT_ATOMS: atom_id res chain seq x y z
N MET A 1 -2.30 6.16 14.66
CA MET A 1 -1.49 5.22 13.86
C MET A 1 -1.19 5.83 12.50
N GLU A 2 0.01 5.70 12.02
CA GLU A 2 0.38 6.27 10.74
C GLU A 2 -0.27 5.52 9.59
N ALA A 3 -0.74 6.27 8.59
CA ALA A 3 -1.34 5.68 7.40
C ALA A 3 -0.37 4.71 6.71
N LYS A 4 0.90 5.05 6.70
CA LYS A 4 1.95 4.23 6.11
C LYS A 4 1.97 2.82 6.71
N LEU A 5 1.87 2.72 8.04
CA LEU A 5 1.86 1.42 8.71
C LEU A 5 0.58 0.65 8.42
N GLN A 6 -0.55 1.34 8.37
CA GLN A 6 -1.82 0.70 8.05
C GLN A 6 -1.82 0.11 6.64
N VAL A 7 -1.28 0.86 5.68
CA VAL A 7 -1.16 0.41 4.30
C VAL A 7 -0.24 -0.80 4.22
N LEU A 8 0.92 -0.73 4.86
CA LEU A 8 1.88 -1.83 4.85
C LEU A 8 1.29 -3.10 5.46
N GLU A 9 0.62 -2.97 6.61
CA GLU A 9 -0.01 -4.11 7.26
C GLU A 9 -1.08 -4.74 6.39
N ALA A 10 -1.91 -3.94 5.74
CA ALA A 10 -2.94 -4.45 4.86
C ALA A 10 -2.34 -5.25 3.70
N MET A 11 -1.25 -4.76 3.13
CA MET A 11 -0.56 -5.45 2.05
C MET A 11 0.08 -6.75 2.50
N GLN A 12 0.69 -6.75 3.69
CA GLN A 12 1.30 -7.95 4.25
C GLN A 12 0.25 -9.02 4.57
N LYS A 13 -0.88 -8.59 5.11
CA LYS A 13 -1.96 -9.49 5.49
C LYS A 13 -2.59 -10.16 4.28
N ASP A 14 -2.80 -9.40 3.21
CA ASP A 14 -3.43 -9.93 2.02
C ASP A 14 -2.49 -10.89 1.27
N GLY A 15 -1.21 -10.54 1.21
CA GLY A 15 -0.22 -11.39 0.56
C GLY A 15 -0.25 -11.37 -0.96
N ASN A 16 -1.20 -10.68 -1.56
CA ASN A 16 -1.35 -10.58 -3.01
C ASN A 16 -1.04 -9.16 -3.48
N PRO A 17 -0.66 -8.99 -4.75
CA PRO A 17 -0.51 -7.64 -5.30
C PRO A 17 -1.84 -6.89 -5.24
N LEU A 18 -1.79 -5.64 -4.78
CA LEU A 18 -2.97 -4.80 -4.61
C LEU A 18 -2.78 -3.48 -5.33
N ASN A 19 -3.85 -2.96 -5.93
CA ASN A 19 -3.80 -1.61 -6.46
C ASN A 19 -4.20 -0.61 -5.36
N ALA A 20 -3.97 0.68 -5.60
CA ALA A 20 -4.22 1.71 -4.61
C ALA A 20 -5.70 1.78 -4.21
N GLY A 21 -6.61 1.56 -5.16
CA GLY A 21 -8.03 1.56 -4.86
C GLY A 21 -8.41 0.46 -3.88
N LYS A 22 -7.85 -0.74 -4.08
CA LYS A 22 -8.11 -1.87 -3.19
C LYS A 22 -7.53 -1.62 -1.80
N ILE A 23 -6.34 -1.04 -1.75
CA ILE A 23 -5.71 -0.70 -0.48
C ILE A 23 -6.54 0.33 0.28
N ALA A 24 -7.09 1.32 -0.42
CA ALA A 24 -7.97 2.31 0.20
C ALA A 24 -9.21 1.66 0.79
N GLU A 25 -9.79 0.68 0.09
CA GLU A 25 -10.93 -0.07 0.61
C GLU A 25 -10.59 -0.85 1.85
N LEU A 26 -9.47 -1.56 1.83
CA LEU A 26 -9.06 -2.41 2.95
C LEU A 26 -8.71 -1.62 4.19
N THR A 27 -8.09 -0.45 4.02
CA THR A 27 -7.66 0.37 5.15
C THR A 27 -8.71 1.38 5.59
N GLY A 28 -9.68 1.68 4.73
CA GLY A 28 -10.65 2.74 4.99
C GLY A 28 -10.06 4.13 4.90
N LEU A 29 -8.86 4.27 4.36
CA LEU A 29 -8.20 5.55 4.22
C LEU A 29 -8.60 6.23 2.92
N ASP A 30 -8.47 7.57 2.91
CA ASP A 30 -8.67 8.36 1.70
C ASP A 30 -7.62 7.96 0.65
N ARG A 31 -8.01 7.94 -0.61
CA ARG A 31 -7.13 7.59 -1.71
C ARG A 31 -5.86 8.45 -1.73
N LYS A 32 -5.99 9.74 -1.43
CA LYS A 32 -4.84 10.64 -1.37
C LYS A 32 -3.85 10.23 -0.28
N VAL A 33 -4.38 9.83 0.86
CA VAL A 33 -3.56 9.35 1.98
C VAL A 33 -2.85 8.07 1.60
N VAL A 34 -3.56 7.16 0.93
CA VAL A 34 -2.99 5.90 0.46
C VAL A 34 -1.86 6.17 -0.54
N ASP A 35 -2.08 7.06 -1.50
CA ASP A 35 -1.05 7.38 -2.49
C ASP A 35 0.22 7.93 -1.83
N LYS A 36 0.05 8.82 -0.86
CA LYS A 36 1.19 9.37 -0.13
C LYS A 36 1.93 8.29 0.65
N ALA A 37 1.17 7.46 1.35
CA ALA A 37 1.76 6.37 2.14
C ALA A 37 2.53 5.40 1.25
N MET A 38 1.97 5.07 0.09
CA MET A 38 2.63 4.17 -0.84
C MET A 38 3.91 4.75 -1.42
N ASN A 39 3.91 6.06 -1.71
CA ASN A 39 5.13 6.72 -2.17
C ASN A 39 6.23 6.65 -1.12
N GLU A 40 5.88 6.83 0.14
CA GLU A 40 6.83 6.74 1.24
C GLU A 40 7.36 5.31 1.41
N LEU A 41 6.48 4.32 1.33
CA LEU A 41 6.88 2.92 1.45
C LEU A 41 7.77 2.48 0.28
N LYS A 42 7.48 2.98 -0.91
CA LYS A 42 8.28 2.72 -2.09
C LYS A 42 9.69 3.33 -1.94
N ALA A 43 9.75 4.55 -1.40
CA ALA A 43 11.03 5.25 -1.22
C ALA A 43 11.95 4.51 -0.27
N VAL A 44 11.39 3.84 0.75
CA VAL A 44 12.19 3.06 1.70
C VAL A 44 12.24 1.58 1.34
N GLU A 45 11.72 1.23 0.17
CA GLU A 45 11.79 -0.12 -0.39
C GLU A 45 11.11 -1.21 0.46
N LEU A 46 10.05 -0.84 1.16
CA LEU A 46 9.24 -1.82 1.89
C LEU A 46 8.16 -2.46 1.03
N ILE A 47 7.88 -1.86 -0.12
CA ILE A 47 6.96 -2.41 -1.11
C ILE A 47 7.59 -2.34 -2.49
N PHE A 48 7.06 -3.13 -3.41
CA PHE A 48 7.51 -3.11 -4.79
C PHE A 48 6.31 -3.32 -5.73
N SER A 49 6.51 -3.00 -7.00
CA SER A 49 5.47 -3.16 -8.00
C SER A 49 5.78 -4.39 -8.86
N PRO A 50 5.11 -5.53 -8.63
CA PRO A 50 5.35 -6.71 -9.44
C PRO A 50 4.80 -6.58 -10.85
N LYS A 51 3.82 -5.70 -11.02
CA LYS A 51 3.30 -5.36 -12.33
C LYS A 51 2.64 -3.98 -12.26
N ARG A 52 2.34 -3.43 -13.43
CA ARG A 52 1.82 -2.09 -13.55
C ARG A 52 0.56 -1.89 -12.69
N CYS A 53 0.54 -0.80 -11.94
CA CYS A 53 -0.59 -0.40 -11.08
C CYS A 53 -0.86 -1.31 -9.90
N TYR A 54 0.00 -2.30 -9.65
CA TYR A 54 -0.12 -3.17 -8.48
C TYR A 54 1.11 -3.05 -7.60
N TRP A 55 0.90 -3.25 -6.31
CA TRP A 55 1.94 -3.12 -5.30
C TRP A 55 1.87 -4.31 -4.34
N GLN A 56 3.01 -4.71 -3.87
CA GLN A 56 3.10 -5.85 -2.96
C GLN A 56 4.16 -5.56 -1.90
N ALA A 57 3.92 -5.96 -0.66
CA ALA A 57 4.90 -5.84 0.42
C ALA A 57 6.02 -6.84 0.21
N LYS A 58 7.23 -6.39 0.46
CA LYS A 58 8.40 -7.27 0.39
C LYS A 58 8.46 -8.25 1.54
#